data_8d1728cb0b401cf1ed2961857a49a8fa
#
_entry.id   8d1728cb0b401cf1ed2961857a49a8fa
#
_cell.length_a   1.000
_cell.length_b   1.000
_cell.length_c   1.000
_cell.angle_alpha   90.00
_cell.angle_beta   90.00
_cell.angle_gamma   90.00
#
_symmetry.space_group_name_H-M   'P 1'
#
loop_
_entity.id
_entity.type
_entity.pdbx_description
1 polymer ?
#
loop_
_entity_poly.entity_id
_entity_poly.type
_entity_poly.pdbx_seq_one_letter_code
_entity_poly.pdbx_strand_id
1 'polypeptide(L)' 'MGKSHEKLLNNLEELRKAANLTQQELSESAEVSRKSINAIENGIYVPSTVLALKIAKTLDCSVEALFKLP' A
#
# COMPACT_ATOMS: atom_id res chain seq x y z
N MET A 1 10.91 14.74 18.27
CA MET A 1 10.73 14.25 17.85
C MET A 1 10.19 13.39 17.69
N GLY A 2 9.84 13.33 17.23
CA GLY A 2 9.21 12.40 16.82
C GLY A 2 8.94 11.38 17.61
N LYS A 3 8.69 11.54 18.52
CA LYS A 3 8.52 10.58 19.23
C LYS A 3 7.45 9.79 18.84
N SER A 4 6.57 10.16 18.23
CA SER A 4 5.52 9.31 17.99
C SER A 4 5.55 8.88 16.61
N HIS A 5 5.46 7.64 16.39
CA HIS A 5 5.31 7.11 15.09
C HIS A 5 3.85 6.94 14.88
N GLU A 6 3.24 7.93 14.32
CA GLU A 6 1.84 7.85 14.06
C GLU A 6 1.55 6.77 13.06
N LYS A 7 0.41 6.14 13.21
CA LYS A 7 0.02 5.11 12.32
C LYS A 7 -0.27 5.68 10.97
N LEU A 8 0.34 5.11 9.94
CA LEU A 8 0.04 5.49 8.57
C LEU A 8 -1.35 4.97 8.22
N LEU A 9 -2.20 5.84 7.72
CA LEU A 9 -3.50 5.42 7.21
C LEU A 9 -3.34 5.00 5.76
N ASN A 10 -4.13 4.03 5.31
CA ASN A 10 -4.04 3.61 3.92
C ASN A 10 -5.39 3.22 3.37
N ASN A 11 -5.53 3.41 2.06
CA ASN A 11 -6.71 3.02 1.29
C ASN A 11 -6.36 1.92 0.32
N LEU A 12 -5.32 1.14 0.59
CA LEU A 12 -4.82 0.18 -0.38
C LEU A 12 -5.87 -0.86 -0.74
N GLU A 13 -6.55 -1.40 0.25
CA GLU A 13 -7.54 -2.43 -0.03
C GLU A 13 -8.66 -1.89 -0.93
N GLU A 14 -9.14 -0.68 -0.63
CA GLU A 14 -10.22 -0.09 -1.42
C GLU A 14 -9.78 0.15 -2.86
N LEU A 15 -8.60 0.71 -3.05
CA LEU A 15 -8.12 1.02 -4.39
C LEU A 15 -7.79 -0.25 -5.16
N ARG A 16 -7.27 -1.26 -4.47
CA ARG A 16 -7.01 -2.55 -5.10
C ARG A 16 -8.30 -3.18 -5.60
N LYS A 17 -9.33 -3.19 -4.76
CA LYS A 17 -10.61 -3.79 -5.14
C LYS A 17 -11.27 -3.00 -6.26
N ALA A 18 -11.16 -1.68 -6.23
CA ALA A 18 -11.69 -0.85 -7.30
C ALA A 18 -11.01 -1.14 -8.63
N ALA A 19 -9.77 -1.60 -8.60
CA ALA A 19 -9.04 -1.98 -9.80
C ALA A 19 -9.28 -3.45 -10.17
N ASN A 20 -10.12 -4.15 -9.42
CA ASN A 20 -10.46 -5.55 -9.65
C ASN A 20 -9.25 -6.47 -9.54
N LEU A 21 -8.35 -6.18 -8.60
CA LEU A 21 -7.17 -6.99 -8.38
C LEU A 21 -7.27 -7.73 -7.06
N THR A 22 -6.84 -8.97 -7.05
CA THR A 22 -6.64 -9.70 -5.81
C THR A 22 -5.32 -9.27 -5.17
N GLN A 23 -5.12 -9.62 -3.91
CA GLN A 23 -3.83 -9.35 -3.26
C GLN A 23 -2.70 -10.01 -4.02
N GLN A 24 -2.93 -11.23 -4.51
CA GLN A 24 -1.91 -11.95 -5.26
C GLN A 24 -1.58 -11.24 -6.56
N GLU A 25 -2.59 -10.80 -7.29
CA GLU A 25 -2.37 -10.10 -8.55
C GLU A 25 -1.62 -8.80 -8.35
N LEU A 26 -1.97 -8.04 -7.31
CA LEU A 26 -1.27 -6.82 -7.02
C LEU A 26 0.18 -7.11 -6.63
N SER A 27 0.39 -8.14 -5.82
CA SER A 27 1.74 -8.49 -5.38
C SER A 27 2.63 -8.84 -6.58
N GLU A 28 2.10 -9.55 -7.55
CA GLU A 28 2.86 -9.91 -8.73
C GLU A 28 3.20 -8.67 -9.56
N SER A 29 2.25 -7.78 -9.74
CA SER A 29 2.48 -6.58 -10.52
C SER A 29 3.45 -5.62 -9.84
N ALA A 30 3.38 -5.53 -8.52
CA ALA A 30 4.27 -4.64 -7.76
C ALA A 30 5.59 -5.32 -7.38
N GLU A 31 5.74 -6.59 -7.73
CA GLU A 31 6.97 -7.34 -7.47
C GLU A 31 7.28 -7.43 -5.98
N VAL A 32 6.26 -7.77 -5.21
CA VAL A 32 6.39 -7.91 -3.76
C VAL A 32 5.58 -9.12 -3.34
N SER A 33 5.80 -9.64 -2.16
CA SER A 33 5.06 -10.81 -1.70
C SER A 33 3.61 -10.45 -1.36
N ARG A 34 2.72 -11.42 -1.52
CA ARG A 34 1.33 -11.23 -1.13
C ARG A 34 1.23 -10.94 0.37
N LYS A 35 2.11 -11.56 1.16
CA LYS A 35 2.13 -11.34 2.59
C LYS A 35 2.40 -9.87 2.91
N SER A 36 3.29 -9.22 2.17
CA SER A 36 3.56 -7.80 2.37
C SER A 36 2.34 -6.95 2.01
N ILE A 37 1.66 -7.27 0.92
CA ILE A 37 0.44 -6.54 0.56
C ILE A 37 -0.59 -6.65 1.67
N ASN A 38 -0.81 -7.88 2.17
CA ASN A 38 -1.77 -8.09 3.24
C ASN A 38 -1.38 -7.30 4.51
N ALA A 39 -0.11 -7.30 4.86
CA ALA A 39 0.37 -6.59 6.05
C ALA A 39 0.19 -5.07 5.91
N ILE A 40 0.41 -4.54 4.70
CA ILE A 40 0.19 -3.12 4.46
C ILE A 40 -1.29 -2.77 4.61
N GLU A 41 -2.16 -3.58 4.02
CA GLU A 41 -3.60 -3.32 4.09
C GLU A 41 -4.11 -3.35 5.52
N ASN A 42 -3.50 -4.18 6.35
CA ASN A 42 -3.89 -4.29 7.75
C ASN A 42 -3.18 -3.31 8.67
N GLY A 43 -2.37 -2.42 8.12
CA GLY A 43 -1.70 -1.39 8.93
C GLY A 43 -0.54 -1.91 9.75
N ILE A 44 -0.05 -3.11 9.45
CA ILE A 44 1.03 -3.72 10.22
C ILE A 44 2.39 -3.34 9.65
N TYR A 45 2.47 -3.15 8.36
CA TYR A 45 3.73 -2.91 7.67
C TYR A 45 3.66 -1.59 6.90
N VAL A 46 4.65 -0.72 7.13
CA VAL A 46 4.76 0.52 6.38
C VAL A 46 5.72 0.26 5.22
N PRO A 47 5.28 0.43 3.97
CA PRO A 47 6.13 0.10 2.84
C PRO A 47 7.28 1.09 2.69
N SER A 48 8.35 0.63 2.06
CA SER A 48 9.43 1.53 1.66
C SER A 48 8.90 2.48 0.60
N THR A 49 9.64 3.56 0.39
CA THR A 49 9.28 4.52 -0.65
C THR A 49 9.21 3.85 -2.02
N VAL A 50 10.17 2.98 -2.31
CA VAL A 50 10.17 2.28 -3.59
C VAL A 50 8.92 1.44 -3.75
N LEU A 51 8.56 0.69 -2.72
CA LEU A 51 7.39 -0.16 -2.79
C LEU A 51 6.11 0.67 -2.91
N ALA A 52 6.02 1.76 -2.16
CA ALA A 52 4.85 2.64 -2.25
C ALA A 52 4.68 3.19 -3.66
N LEU A 53 5.78 3.56 -4.31
CA LEU A 53 5.73 4.07 -5.68
C LEU A 53 5.33 2.98 -6.67
N LYS A 54 5.81 1.75 -6.47
CA LYS A 54 5.43 0.64 -7.34
C LYS A 54 3.95 0.32 -7.23
N ILE A 55 3.42 0.33 -6.01
CA ILE A 55 2.00 0.07 -5.80
C ILE A 55 1.17 1.18 -6.44
N ALA A 56 1.55 2.43 -6.24
CA ALA A 56 0.83 3.56 -6.82
C ALA A 56 0.82 3.47 -8.34
N LYS A 57 1.95 3.11 -8.93
CA LYS A 57 2.03 2.98 -10.37
C LYS A 57 1.13 1.86 -10.88
N THR A 58 1.14 0.72 -10.19
CA THR A 58 0.31 -0.41 -10.58
C THR A 58 -1.17 -0.06 -10.53
N LEU A 59 -1.58 0.71 -9.53
CA LEU A 59 -2.98 1.10 -9.37
C LEU A 59 -3.32 2.39 -10.09
N ASP A 60 -2.34 2.98 -10.79
CA ASP A 60 -2.55 4.21 -11.56
C ASP A 60 -3.10 5.32 -10.67
N CYS A 61 -2.49 5.53 -9.52
CA CYS A 61 -2.89 6.57 -8.59
C CYS A 61 -1.65 7.18 -7.95
N SER A 62 -1.85 8.22 -7.16
CA SER A 62 -0.73 8.85 -6.47
C SER A 62 -0.49 8.13 -5.14
N VAL A 63 0.71 8.32 -4.60
CA VAL A 63 1.03 7.78 -3.28
C VAL A 63 0.11 8.40 -2.23
N GLU A 64 -0.23 9.69 -2.40
CA GLU A 64 -1.10 10.38 -1.47
C GLU A 64 -2.52 9.85 -1.49
N ALA A 65 -2.94 9.23 -2.59
CA ALA A 65 -4.24 8.60 -2.64
C ALA A 65 -4.24 7.29 -1.84
N LEU A 66 -3.08 6.65 -1.75
CA LEU A 66 -2.94 5.38 -1.05
C LEU A 66 -2.69 5.55 0.43
N PHE A 67 -1.81 6.48 0.80
CA PHE A 67 -1.32 6.61 2.16
C PHE A 67 -1.50 8.02 2.67
N LYS A 68 -1.88 8.15 3.93
CA LYS A 68 -2.10 9.46 4.54
C LYS A 68 -1.59 9.45 5.96
N LEU A 69 -1.13 10.60 6.39
CA LEU A 69 -0.86 10.79 7.81
C LEU A 69 -2.18 11.01 8.53
N PRO A 70 -2.27 10.59 9.77
CA PRO A 70 -3.50 10.79 10.56
C PRO A 70 -3.82 12.24 10.74
#